data_8f95ded4bbb477bddfa534c9add1bbe3
#
_entry.id   8f95ded4bbb477bddfa534c9add1bbe3
#
_cell.length_a   1.000
_cell.length_b   1.000
_cell.length_c   1.000
_cell.angle_alpha   90.00
_cell.angle_beta   90.00
_cell.angle_gamma   90.00
#
_symmetry.space_group_name_H-M   'P 1'
#
loop_
_entity.id
_entity.type
_entity.pdbx_description
1 polymer ?
#
loop_
_entity_poly.entity_id
_entity_poly.type
_entity_poly.pdbx_seq_one_letter_code
_entity_poly.pdbx_strand_id
1 'polypeptide(L)'
;MKQLLRDSSNYDESHNPSLPDKNKPWCLNCRLHTDYYSVYERRGKQVNKKLYCDVCDGETYWPVNPNKFKFVGIAGVLFVFVVGSALATNGFGIASGPASEEEFLAGLFCIPLGIYASYMFNSSMKGVIKKWEDFHKWAKEQRTS
;
A
#
# COMPACT_ATOMS: atom_id res chain seq x y z
N MET A 1 18.78 10.13 -14.54
CA MET A 1 19.18 11.37 -13.91
C MET A 1 18.52 11.44 -12.54
N LYS A 2 19.28 11.44 -11.44
CA LYS A 2 18.75 11.65 -10.09
C LYS A 2 18.73 13.14 -9.82
N GLN A 3 17.56 13.75 -9.66
CA GLN A 3 17.45 15.11 -9.17
C GLN A 3 17.24 15.07 -7.65
N LEU A 4 18.23 15.56 -6.92
CA LEU A 4 18.15 15.82 -5.48
C LEU A 4 17.46 17.18 -5.30
N LEU A 5 16.20 17.16 -4.95
CA LEU A 5 15.50 18.33 -4.42
C LEU A 5 15.47 18.18 -2.90
N ARG A 6 16.29 18.97 -2.24
CA ARG A 6 16.27 19.07 -0.77
C ARG A 6 15.08 19.94 -0.38
N ASP A 7 13.95 19.31 -0.16
CA ASP A 7 12.79 19.96 0.43
C ASP A 7 13.01 19.92 1.94
N SER A 8 13.57 21.02 2.49
CA SER A 8 13.71 21.17 3.94
C SER A 8 12.31 21.29 4.53
N SER A 9 11.81 20.17 5.05
CA SER A 9 10.57 20.20 5.84
C SER A 9 10.79 21.13 7.03
N ASN A 10 9.84 22.02 7.30
CA ASN A 10 9.80 22.82 8.51
C ASN A 10 9.78 21.87 9.72
N TYR A 11 10.95 21.61 10.28
CA TYR A 11 11.09 20.87 11.52
C TYR A 11 10.59 21.79 12.65
N ASP A 12 9.53 21.37 13.29
CA ASP A 12 9.04 22.03 14.50
C ASP A 12 9.98 21.61 15.66
N GLU A 13 10.89 22.49 16.07
CA GLU A 13 11.88 22.27 17.14
C GLU A 13 11.24 21.85 18.49
N SER A 14 9.94 22.08 18.66
CA SER A 14 9.20 21.68 19.86
C SER A 14 8.93 20.17 19.94
N HIS A 15 9.22 19.41 18.89
CA HIS A 15 8.85 18.00 18.80
C HIS A 15 9.96 17.08 19.31
N ASN A 16 9.64 16.25 20.31
CA ASN A 16 10.53 15.18 20.74
C ASN A 16 10.55 14.04 19.67
N PRO A 17 11.70 13.78 19.01
CA PRO A 17 11.78 12.79 17.93
C PRO A 17 11.53 11.35 18.40
N SER A 18 11.58 11.09 19.70
CA SER A 18 11.31 9.79 20.31
C SER A 18 9.82 9.52 20.55
N LEU A 19 8.96 10.55 20.43
CA LEU A 19 7.52 10.35 20.60
C LEU A 19 6.88 9.80 19.33
N PRO A 20 6.17 8.65 19.42
CA PRO A 20 5.53 8.04 18.26
C PRO A 20 4.41 8.91 17.67
N ASP A 21 4.60 9.40 16.46
CA ASP A 21 3.60 10.16 15.68
C ASP A 21 3.34 9.48 14.33
N LYS A 22 2.09 9.11 14.08
CA LYS A 22 1.67 8.48 12.81
C LYS A 22 1.65 9.45 11.63
N ASN A 23 1.67 10.74 11.90
CA ASN A 23 1.60 11.80 10.90
C ASN A 23 2.99 12.30 10.49
N LYS A 24 4.05 11.71 11.05
CA LYS A 24 5.44 12.05 10.73
C LYS A 24 6.17 10.86 10.11
N PRO A 25 7.10 11.09 9.18
CA PRO A 25 7.90 10.01 8.64
C PRO A 25 8.82 9.43 9.71
N TRP A 26 9.00 8.14 9.66
CA TRP A 26 9.79 7.37 10.61
C TRP A 26 10.94 6.65 9.90
N CYS A 27 12.14 6.74 10.46
CA CYS A 27 13.32 6.05 9.96
C CYS A 27 13.51 4.70 10.66
N LEU A 28 13.54 3.61 9.88
CA LEU A 28 13.74 2.27 10.41
C LEU A 28 15.13 2.09 11.06
N ASN A 29 16.15 2.69 10.46
CA ASN A 29 17.53 2.54 10.94
C ASN A 29 17.79 3.32 12.23
N CYS A 30 17.37 4.59 12.27
CA CYS A 30 17.51 5.44 13.46
C CYS A 30 16.50 5.13 14.55
N ARG A 31 15.37 4.49 14.21
CA ARG A 31 14.21 4.26 15.08
C ARG A 31 13.68 5.55 15.71
N LEU A 32 13.68 6.62 14.94
CA LEU A 32 13.26 7.97 15.36
C LEU A 32 12.50 8.64 14.24
N HIS A 33 11.73 9.67 14.59
CA HIS A 33 11.25 10.65 13.64
C HIS A 33 12.38 11.63 13.37
N THR A 34 12.91 11.60 12.15
CA THR A 34 14.04 12.43 11.71
C THR A 34 13.59 13.31 10.55
N ASP A 35 14.35 14.36 10.32
CA ASP A 35 14.24 15.11 9.07
C ASP A 35 14.55 14.21 7.88
N TYR A 36 13.97 14.53 6.75
CA TYR A 36 14.07 13.72 5.55
C TYR A 36 14.24 14.59 4.33
N TYR A 37 14.89 14.04 3.33
CA TYR A 37 14.94 14.60 2.00
C TYR A 37 14.30 13.66 0.97
N SER A 38 13.81 14.22 -0.12
CA SER A 38 13.17 13.44 -1.17
C SER A 38 14.07 13.28 -2.38
N VAL A 39 14.14 12.04 -2.89
CA VAL A 39 14.84 11.71 -4.12
C VAL A 39 13.82 11.26 -5.16
N TYR A 40 13.87 11.88 -6.32
CA TYR A 40 13.02 11.52 -7.45
C TYR A 40 13.77 10.59 -8.39
N GLU A 41 13.35 9.34 -8.47
CA GLU A 41 13.90 8.35 -9.39
C GLU A 41 13.01 8.26 -10.63
N ARG A 42 13.56 8.61 -11.78
CA ARG A 42 12.83 8.48 -13.05
C ARG A 42 13.12 7.13 -13.67
N ARG A 43 12.07 6.29 -13.81
CA ARG A 43 12.09 5.03 -14.55
C ARG A 43 11.17 5.15 -15.78
N GLY A 44 11.75 5.46 -16.92
CA GLY A 44 10.99 5.74 -18.15
C GLY A 44 10.07 6.96 -17.98
N LYS A 45 8.75 6.76 -18.12
CA LYS A 45 7.72 7.80 -17.93
C LYS A 45 7.28 7.98 -16.47
N GLN A 46 7.65 7.05 -15.57
CA GLN A 46 7.25 7.10 -14.17
C GLN A 46 8.32 7.81 -13.33
N VAL A 47 7.85 8.67 -12.43
CA VAL A 47 8.68 9.35 -11.44
C VAL A 47 8.28 8.83 -10.06
N ASN A 48 9.19 8.13 -9.39
CA ASN A 48 8.99 7.61 -8.05
C ASN A 48 9.68 8.54 -7.06
N LYS A 49 8.92 9.05 -6.09
CA LYS A 49 9.44 9.83 -4.96
C LYS A 49 9.79 8.86 -3.83
N LYS A 50 11.04 8.89 -3.39
CA LYS A 50 11.50 8.17 -2.20
C LYS A 50 11.97 9.16 -1.15
N LEU A 51 11.75 8.83 0.11
CA LEU A 51 12.16 9.64 1.25
C LEU A 51 13.34 8.97 1.93
N TYR A 52 14.35 9.76 2.25
CA TYR A 52 15.55 9.32 2.94
C TYR A 52 15.79 10.15 4.19
N CYS A 53 16.29 9.50 5.22
CA CYS A 53 16.66 10.11 6.48
C CYS A 53 17.86 11.05 6.30
N ASP A 54 17.80 12.24 6.84
CA ASP A 54 18.90 13.21 6.76
C ASP A 54 20.11 12.81 7.65
N VAL A 55 19.88 11.92 8.62
CA VAL A 55 20.91 11.47 9.57
C VAL A 55 21.67 10.25 9.08
N CYS A 56 20.99 9.24 8.52
CA CYS A 56 21.62 7.95 8.19
C CYS A 56 21.45 7.54 6.73
N ASP A 57 20.88 8.38 5.87
CA ASP A 57 20.56 8.09 4.46
C ASP A 57 19.68 6.83 4.25
N GLY A 58 19.11 6.30 5.33
CA GLY A 58 18.18 5.17 5.26
C GLY A 58 16.82 5.58 4.73
N GLU A 59 16.10 4.63 4.10
CA GLU A 59 14.73 4.90 3.61
C GLU A 59 13.81 5.21 4.78
N THR A 60 13.11 6.33 4.70
CA THR A 60 12.04 6.73 5.63
C THR A 60 10.68 6.51 5.01
N TYR A 61 9.68 6.28 5.84
CA TYR A 61 8.33 6.06 5.38
C TYR A 61 7.29 6.57 6.38
N TRP A 62 6.11 6.86 5.86
CA TRP A 62 4.95 7.19 6.68
C TRP A 62 4.36 5.92 7.27
N PRO A 63 4.17 5.83 8.60
CA PRO A 63 3.57 4.66 9.23
C PRO A 63 2.08 4.59 8.93
N VAL A 64 1.73 3.91 7.86
CA VAL A 64 0.34 3.77 7.40
C VAL A 64 -0.27 2.49 7.95
N ASN A 65 -1.45 2.61 8.57
CA ASN A 65 -2.17 1.46 9.10
C ASN A 65 -2.68 0.55 7.95
N PRO A 66 -2.18 -0.69 7.84
CA PRO A 66 -2.55 -1.60 6.75
C PRO A 66 -4.01 -2.05 6.80
N ASN A 67 -4.68 -1.96 7.95
CA ASN A 67 -6.07 -2.40 8.08
C ASN A 67 -7.03 -1.55 7.22
N LYS A 68 -6.70 -0.28 6.96
CA LYS A 68 -7.48 0.56 6.06
C LYS A 68 -7.49 0.02 4.63
N PHE A 69 -6.36 -0.56 4.17
CA PHE A 69 -6.24 -1.10 2.82
C PHE A 69 -6.76 -2.53 2.72
N LYS A 70 -6.68 -3.34 3.80
CA LYS A 70 -7.22 -4.70 3.81
C LYS A 70 -8.71 -4.69 3.48
N PHE A 71 -9.47 -3.76 4.06
CA PHE A 71 -10.91 -3.66 3.80
C PHE A 71 -11.21 -3.37 2.33
N VAL A 72 -10.49 -2.42 1.71
CA VAL A 72 -10.65 -2.08 0.29
C VAL A 72 -10.27 -3.26 -0.61
N GLY A 73 -9.19 -3.97 -0.26
CA GLY A 73 -8.76 -5.16 -1.00
C GLY A 73 -9.79 -6.28 -0.94
N ILE A 74 -10.33 -6.58 0.24
CA ILE A 74 -11.38 -7.61 0.40
C ILE A 74 -12.63 -7.22 -0.36
N ALA A 75 -13.08 -5.96 -0.26
CA ALA A 75 -14.25 -5.48 -0.99
C ALA A 75 -14.07 -5.58 -2.51
N GLY A 76 -12.88 -5.24 -3.02
CA GLY A 76 -12.56 -5.38 -4.45
C GLY A 76 -12.59 -6.83 -4.93
N VAL A 77 -12.03 -7.75 -4.15
CA VAL A 77 -12.07 -9.19 -4.45
C VAL A 77 -13.50 -9.72 -4.46
N LEU A 78 -14.30 -9.39 -3.43
CA LEU A 78 -15.71 -9.79 -3.36
C LEU A 78 -16.52 -9.24 -4.54
N PHE A 79 -16.26 -7.99 -4.93
CA PHE A 79 -16.93 -7.39 -6.09
C PHE A 79 -16.63 -8.17 -7.38
N VAL A 80 -15.37 -8.52 -7.63
CA VAL A 80 -14.98 -9.31 -8.82
C VAL A 80 -15.64 -10.70 -8.79
N PHE A 81 -15.69 -11.35 -7.62
CA PHE A 81 -16.36 -12.65 -7.48
C PHE A 81 -17.87 -12.56 -7.75
N VAL A 82 -18.53 -11.55 -7.19
CA VAL A 82 -19.99 -11.36 -7.38
C VAL A 82 -20.31 -11.08 -8.84
N VAL A 83 -19.57 -10.16 -9.47
CA VAL A 83 -19.78 -9.83 -10.90
C VAL A 83 -19.44 -11.02 -11.77
N GLY A 84 -18.31 -11.70 -11.54
CA GLY A 84 -17.92 -12.88 -12.31
C GLY A 84 -18.93 -14.03 -12.19
N SER A 85 -19.46 -14.25 -10.97
CA SER A 85 -20.50 -15.27 -10.74
C SER A 85 -21.82 -14.92 -11.44
N ALA A 86 -22.22 -13.66 -11.40
CA ALA A 86 -23.44 -13.19 -12.06
C ALA A 86 -23.33 -13.35 -13.60
N LEU A 87 -22.21 -12.98 -14.18
CA LEU A 87 -21.94 -13.18 -15.62
C LEU A 87 -21.90 -14.65 -15.99
N ALA A 88 -21.25 -15.49 -15.19
CA ALA A 88 -21.19 -16.92 -15.45
C ALA A 88 -22.57 -17.59 -15.33
N THR A 89 -23.39 -17.23 -14.34
CA THR A 89 -24.75 -17.78 -14.17
C THR A 89 -25.67 -17.35 -15.29
N ASN A 90 -25.58 -16.14 -15.78
CA ASN A 90 -26.29 -15.70 -16.97
C ASN A 90 -25.84 -16.49 -18.20
N GLY A 91 -24.52 -16.70 -18.35
CA GLY A 91 -23.93 -17.49 -19.41
C GLY A 91 -24.37 -18.96 -19.42
N PHE A 92 -24.69 -19.54 -18.27
CA PHE A 92 -25.26 -20.89 -18.18
C PHE A 92 -26.79 -20.95 -18.39
N GLY A 93 -27.46 -19.81 -18.67
CA GLY A 93 -28.90 -19.76 -18.86
C GLY A 93 -29.74 -20.03 -17.60
N ILE A 94 -29.12 -19.97 -16.41
CA ILE A 94 -29.77 -20.24 -15.13
C ILE A 94 -30.70 -19.09 -14.72
N ALA A 95 -30.42 -17.89 -15.20
CA ALA A 95 -31.22 -16.67 -14.93
C ALA A 95 -31.87 -16.14 -16.22
N SER A 96 -32.97 -16.82 -16.68
CA SER A 96 -33.94 -16.31 -17.66
C SER A 96 -33.42 -15.66 -18.96
N GLY A 97 -32.81 -16.43 -19.85
CA GLY A 97 -32.59 -16.03 -21.24
C GLY A 97 -31.40 -16.73 -21.90
N PRO A 98 -31.34 -16.81 -23.26
CA PRO A 98 -30.19 -17.32 -23.95
C PRO A 98 -29.01 -16.37 -23.73
N ALA A 99 -28.07 -16.78 -22.93
CA ALA A 99 -26.83 -16.03 -22.71
C ALA A 99 -26.02 -15.99 -23.99
N SER A 100 -25.43 -14.86 -24.32
CA SER A 100 -24.47 -14.77 -25.38
C SER A 100 -23.18 -15.50 -24.98
N GLU A 101 -22.53 -16.17 -25.92
CA GLU A 101 -21.22 -16.82 -25.68
C GLU A 101 -20.20 -15.83 -25.11
N GLU A 102 -20.33 -14.55 -25.43
CA GLU A 102 -19.48 -13.46 -24.96
C GLU A 102 -19.60 -13.24 -23.45
N GLU A 103 -20.81 -13.32 -22.86
CA GLU A 103 -21.03 -13.15 -21.42
C GLU A 103 -20.44 -14.30 -20.62
N PHE A 104 -20.55 -15.53 -21.13
CA PHE A 104 -19.94 -16.71 -20.53
C PHE A 104 -18.42 -16.59 -20.51
N LEU A 105 -17.81 -16.23 -21.63
CA LEU A 105 -16.37 -16.03 -21.74
C LEU A 105 -15.89 -14.92 -20.80
N ALA A 106 -16.61 -13.80 -20.73
CA ALA A 106 -16.29 -12.71 -19.81
C ALA A 106 -16.28 -13.17 -18.34
N GLY A 107 -17.28 -13.94 -17.92
CA GLY A 107 -17.34 -14.53 -16.58
C GLY A 107 -16.14 -15.45 -16.28
N LEU A 108 -15.78 -16.29 -17.25
CA LEU A 108 -14.66 -17.23 -17.14
C LEU A 108 -13.31 -16.52 -16.98
N PHE A 109 -13.14 -15.36 -17.62
CA PHE A 109 -11.92 -14.54 -17.47
C PHE A 109 -11.89 -13.72 -16.16
N CYS A 110 -13.03 -13.32 -15.62
CA CYS A 110 -13.09 -12.55 -14.38
C CYS A 110 -12.57 -13.32 -13.17
N ILE A 111 -12.79 -14.64 -13.11
CA ILE A 111 -12.36 -15.46 -11.97
C ILE A 111 -10.82 -15.50 -11.84
N PRO A 112 -10.04 -15.92 -12.87
CA PRO A 112 -8.58 -15.92 -12.78
C PRO A 112 -8.00 -14.51 -12.60
N LEU A 113 -8.62 -13.49 -13.19
CA LEU A 113 -8.21 -12.10 -13.00
C LEU A 113 -8.37 -11.66 -11.54
N GLY A 114 -9.48 -12.03 -10.89
CA GLY A 114 -9.73 -11.76 -9.48
C GLY A 114 -8.72 -12.45 -8.55
N ILE A 115 -8.38 -13.71 -8.84
CA ILE A 115 -7.35 -14.46 -8.10
C ILE A 115 -5.99 -13.78 -8.26
N TYR A 116 -5.62 -13.43 -9.49
CA TYR A 116 -4.36 -12.75 -9.77
C TYR A 116 -4.27 -11.38 -9.08
N ALA A 117 -5.32 -10.58 -9.15
CA ALA A 117 -5.39 -9.28 -8.48
C ALA A 117 -5.26 -9.42 -6.95
N SER A 118 -5.89 -10.43 -6.36
CA SER A 118 -5.79 -10.76 -4.92
C SER A 118 -4.36 -11.13 -4.54
N TYR A 119 -3.70 -11.95 -5.35
CA TYR A 119 -2.31 -12.34 -5.13
C TYR A 119 -1.36 -11.14 -5.19
N MET A 120 -1.49 -10.30 -6.21
CA MET A 120 -0.69 -9.08 -6.38
C MET A 120 -0.90 -8.09 -5.23
N PHE A 121 -2.16 -7.89 -4.81
CA PHE A 121 -2.50 -7.04 -3.67
C PHE A 121 -1.86 -7.56 -2.38
N ASN A 122 -2.01 -8.85 -2.08
CA ASN A 122 -1.44 -9.45 -0.87
C ASN A 122 0.10 -9.39 -0.88
N SER A 123 0.73 -9.62 -2.02
CA SER A 123 2.19 -9.50 -2.18
C SER A 123 2.67 -8.08 -1.92
N SER A 124 1.99 -7.08 -2.46
CA SER A 124 2.31 -5.65 -2.26
C SER A 124 2.12 -5.22 -0.81
N MET A 125 1.09 -5.77 -0.14
CA MET A 125 0.78 -5.42 1.25
C MET A 125 1.76 -5.97 2.28
N LYS A 126 2.50 -7.06 1.99
CA LYS A 126 3.50 -7.65 2.93
C LYS A 126 4.53 -6.62 3.38
N GLY A 127 5.05 -5.80 2.46
CA GLY A 127 6.01 -4.75 2.78
C GLY A 127 5.41 -3.66 3.69
N VAL A 128 4.18 -3.25 3.44
CA VAL A 128 3.47 -2.24 4.24
C VAL A 128 3.17 -2.77 5.64
N ILE A 129 2.73 -4.03 5.74
CA ILE A 129 2.44 -4.69 7.03
C ILE A 129 3.71 -4.75 7.87
N LYS A 130 4.84 -5.21 7.31
CA LYS A 130 6.11 -5.30 8.02
C LYS A 130 6.56 -3.92 8.54
N LYS A 131 6.54 -2.90 7.69
CA LYS A 131 6.89 -1.53 8.08
C LYS A 131 6.00 -1.00 9.22
N TRP A 132 4.71 -1.31 9.19
CA TRP A 132 3.77 -0.95 10.24
C TRP A 132 4.04 -1.69 11.57
N GLU A 133 4.34 -2.98 11.51
CA GLU A 133 4.67 -3.78 12.68
C GLU A 133 5.95 -3.29 13.36
N ASP A 134 6.99 -3.00 12.57
CA ASP A 134 8.26 -2.43 13.06
C ASP A 134 8.03 -1.10 13.78
N PHE A 135 7.25 -0.20 13.17
CA PHE A 135 6.88 1.07 13.81
C PHE A 135 6.07 0.85 15.10
N HIS A 136 5.12 -0.07 15.07
CA HIS A 136 4.23 -0.32 16.23
C HIS A 136 4.98 -0.93 17.40
N LYS A 137 5.93 -1.82 17.11
CA LYS A 137 6.82 -2.40 18.11
C LYS A 137 7.66 -1.32 18.78
N TRP A 138 8.32 -0.49 17.99
CA TRP A 138 9.07 0.65 18.51
C TRP A 138 8.20 1.61 19.34
N ALA A 139 7.02 1.98 18.85
CA ALA A 139 6.10 2.86 19.54
C ALA A 139 5.60 2.30 20.89
N LYS A 140 5.53 0.97 21.00
CA LYS A 140 5.20 0.30 22.26
C LYS A 140 6.37 0.36 23.25
N GLU A 141 7.59 0.14 22.77
CA GLU A 141 8.81 0.22 23.58
C GLU A 141 8.97 1.62 24.19
N GLN A 142 8.70 2.69 23.42
CA GLN A 142 8.79 4.09 23.90
C GLN A 142 7.74 4.46 24.95
N ARG A 143 6.63 3.74 25.02
CA ARG A 143 5.58 3.98 26.04
C ARG A 143 5.84 3.28 27.37
N THR A 144 6.73 2.29 27.34
CA THR A 144 7.04 1.47 28.53
C THR A 144 8.35 1.89 29.20
N SER A 145 9.15 2.73 28.57
CA SER A 145 10.36 3.36 29.11
C SER A 145 10.04 4.71 29.75
#